data_8b193e65ea81f658159e52bcf0b04f31
#
_entry.id   8b193e65ea81f658159e52bcf0b04f31
#
_cell.length_a   1.000
_cell.length_b   1.000
_cell.length_c   1.000
_cell.angle_alpha   90.00
_cell.angle_beta   90.00
_cell.angle_gamma   90.00
#
_symmetry.space_group_name_H-M   'P 1'
#
loop_
_entity.id
_entity.type
_entity.pdbx_description
1 polymer ?
#
loop_
_entity_poly.entity_id
_entity_poly.type
_entity_poly.pdbx_seq_one_letter_code
_entity_poly.pdbx_strand_id
1 'polypeptide(L)'
;MVNLHKEKSVFSFDETCNRIYEFLKSRNVAVFTTVDHHENAVKVGLKLRPEKVIMFGSPLVGTHLIEENPDIGLELPSKVLVYQENNLVYVVHADYDDLRNEFHLSRSLEFVNKLASLVADLDSYATHP
;
A
#
# COMPACT_ATOMS: atom_id res chain seq x y z
N MET A 1 11.27 -6.16 -11.57
CA MET A 1 10.81 -5.12 -10.61
C MET A 1 9.33 -4.86 -10.83
N VAL A 2 8.59 -4.74 -9.74
CA VAL A 2 7.14 -4.46 -9.79
C VAL A 2 6.95 -2.98 -10.13
N ASN A 3 6.04 -2.67 -11.07
CA ASN A 3 5.69 -1.30 -11.40
C ASN A 3 4.94 -0.64 -10.26
N LEU A 4 5.00 0.70 -10.22
CA LEU A 4 4.26 1.48 -9.23
C LEU A 4 3.02 2.12 -9.87
N HIS A 5 1.94 2.12 -9.10
CA HIS A 5 0.73 2.86 -9.41
C HIS A 5 0.68 4.11 -8.52
N LYS A 6 0.37 5.26 -9.11
CA LYS A 6 0.37 6.53 -8.39
C LYS A 6 -0.88 7.32 -8.74
N GLU A 7 -1.60 7.76 -7.70
CA GLU A 7 -2.78 8.60 -7.85
C GLU A 7 -2.67 9.87 -7.02
N LYS A 8 -3.16 10.96 -7.59
CA LYS A 8 -3.25 12.24 -6.91
C LYS A 8 -4.54 12.27 -6.08
N SER A 9 -4.43 12.66 -4.81
CA SER A 9 -5.58 12.82 -3.94
C SER A 9 -6.13 14.24 -4.01
N VAL A 10 -7.45 14.37 -3.93
CA VAL A 10 -8.11 15.68 -3.79
C VAL A 10 -8.19 16.13 -2.34
N PHE A 11 -7.81 15.28 -1.39
CA PHE A 11 -7.83 15.56 0.03
C PHE A 11 -6.46 16.01 0.54
N SER A 12 -6.43 16.56 1.76
CA SER A 12 -5.18 16.85 2.46
C SER A 12 -4.40 15.56 2.73
N PHE A 13 -3.13 15.71 3.12
CA PHE A 13 -2.30 14.57 3.52
C PHE A 13 -2.96 13.79 4.67
N ASP A 14 -3.37 14.49 5.73
CA ASP A 14 -3.97 13.83 6.90
C ASP A 14 -5.29 13.17 6.56
N GLU A 15 -6.15 13.84 5.81
CA GLU A 15 -7.43 13.26 5.40
C GLU A 15 -7.23 12.03 4.50
N THR A 16 -6.28 12.09 3.57
CA THR A 16 -5.96 10.94 2.71
C THR A 16 -5.51 9.74 3.56
N CYS A 17 -4.62 9.95 4.53
CA CYS A 17 -4.18 8.88 5.43
C CYS A 17 -5.35 8.32 6.24
N ASN A 18 -6.19 9.18 6.79
CA ASN A 18 -7.35 8.75 7.58
C ASN A 18 -8.32 7.92 6.73
N ARG A 19 -8.54 8.32 5.49
CA ARG A 19 -9.42 7.57 4.58
C ARG A 19 -8.84 6.19 4.25
N ILE A 20 -7.53 6.06 4.15
CA ILE A 20 -6.89 4.75 3.98
C ILE A 20 -7.16 3.86 5.19
N TYR A 21 -6.96 4.37 6.41
CA TYR A 21 -7.23 3.60 7.62
C TYR A 21 -8.69 3.18 7.73
N GLU A 22 -9.62 4.10 7.44
CA GLU A 22 -11.05 3.81 7.45
C GLU A 22 -11.42 2.72 6.45
N PHE A 23 -10.87 2.82 5.24
CA PHE A 23 -11.12 1.84 4.19
C PHE A 23 -10.65 0.45 4.62
N LEU A 24 -9.42 0.33 5.08
CA LEU A 24 -8.86 -0.95 5.51
C LEU A 24 -9.67 -1.56 6.65
N LYS A 25 -10.07 -0.74 7.62
CA LYS A 25 -10.92 -1.18 8.72
C LYS A 25 -12.26 -1.70 8.21
N SER A 26 -12.87 -1.01 7.25
CA SER A 26 -14.17 -1.42 6.68
C SER A 26 -14.12 -2.75 5.95
N ARG A 27 -12.94 -3.14 5.46
CA ARG A 27 -12.72 -4.40 4.76
C ARG A 27 -12.13 -5.48 5.66
N ASN A 28 -12.01 -5.22 6.97
CA ASN A 28 -11.40 -6.14 7.94
C ASN A 28 -9.96 -6.50 7.59
N VAL A 29 -9.23 -5.55 7.00
CA VAL A 29 -7.82 -5.71 6.67
C VAL A 29 -6.99 -5.10 7.80
N ALA A 30 -6.06 -5.89 8.36
CA ALA A 30 -5.22 -5.43 9.46
C ALA A 30 -4.16 -4.45 8.98
N VAL A 31 -3.96 -3.37 9.73
CA VAL A 31 -2.79 -2.50 9.59
C VAL A 31 -1.73 -3.03 10.54
N PHE A 32 -0.60 -3.49 10.00
CA PHE A 32 0.48 -4.04 10.81
C PHE A 32 1.33 -2.96 11.44
N THR A 33 1.66 -1.93 10.68
CA THR A 33 2.45 -0.81 11.15
C THR A 33 2.36 0.35 10.17
N THR A 34 2.71 1.53 10.66
CA THR A 34 2.91 2.72 9.84
C THR A 34 4.32 3.23 10.10
N VAL A 35 5.08 3.48 9.03
CA VAL A 35 6.39 4.13 9.14
C VAL A 35 6.22 5.57 8.71
N ASP A 36 6.52 6.49 9.62
CA ASP A 36 6.46 7.94 9.36
C ASP A 36 7.86 8.43 8.99
N HIS A 37 8.10 8.56 7.69
CA HIS A 37 9.41 9.00 7.19
C HIS A 37 9.73 10.44 7.58
N HIS A 38 8.71 11.30 7.66
CA HIS A 38 8.87 12.69 8.09
C HIS A 38 9.40 12.73 9.53
N GLU A 39 8.72 12.03 10.44
CA GLU A 39 9.14 11.99 11.85
C GLU A 39 10.53 11.37 12.03
N ASN A 40 10.84 10.33 11.26
CA ASN A 40 12.15 9.70 11.31
C ASN A 40 13.26 10.69 10.88
N ALA A 41 12.98 11.52 9.89
CA ALA A 41 13.92 12.56 9.47
C ALA A 41 14.12 13.60 10.57
N VAL A 42 13.04 14.06 11.21
CA VAL A 42 13.09 15.03 12.30
C VAL A 42 13.96 14.52 13.45
N LYS A 43 13.85 13.25 13.79
CA LYS A 43 14.61 12.63 14.88
C LYS A 43 16.12 12.66 14.66
N VAL A 44 16.58 12.75 13.43
CA VAL A 44 18.00 12.83 13.09
C VAL A 44 18.42 14.24 12.63
N GLY A 45 17.57 15.24 12.89
CA GLY A 45 17.87 16.65 12.62
C GLY A 45 17.69 17.06 11.16
N LEU A 46 16.98 16.27 10.37
CA LEU A 46 16.73 16.55 8.94
C LEU A 46 15.29 17.00 8.72
N LYS A 47 15.06 17.57 7.56
CA LYS A 47 13.73 17.98 7.10
C LYS A 47 13.29 17.07 5.96
N LEU A 48 12.03 16.68 5.98
CA LEU A 48 11.43 15.90 4.91
C LEU A 48 9.96 16.30 4.79
N ARG A 49 9.42 16.18 3.57
CA ARG A 49 7.99 16.35 3.31
C ARG A 49 7.17 15.38 4.17
N PRO A 50 5.87 15.65 4.38
CA PRO A 50 4.98 14.64 4.96
C PRO A 50 5.01 13.39 4.11
N GLU A 51 5.35 12.26 4.71
CA GLU A 51 5.47 10.99 3.99
C GLU A 51 5.35 9.83 4.96
N LYS A 52 4.41 8.92 4.66
CA LYS A 52 4.14 7.73 5.48
C LYS A 52 3.97 6.51 4.59
N VAL A 53 4.46 5.38 5.04
CA VAL A 53 4.10 4.09 4.45
C VAL A 53 3.26 3.30 5.45
N ILE A 54 2.09 2.82 4.98
CA ILE A 54 1.14 2.05 5.78
C ILE A 54 1.24 0.61 5.31
N MET A 55 1.62 -0.29 6.22
CA MET A 55 1.74 -1.72 5.93
C MET A 55 0.50 -2.45 6.39
N PHE A 56 -0.09 -3.22 5.49
CA PHE A 56 -1.36 -3.90 5.75
C PHE A 56 -1.39 -5.26 5.08
N GLY A 57 -2.32 -6.07 5.47
CA GLY A 57 -2.53 -7.33 4.77
C GLY A 57 -3.47 -8.27 5.47
N SER A 58 -3.77 -9.36 4.76
CA SER A 58 -4.52 -10.49 5.27
C SER A 58 -3.56 -11.68 5.33
N PRO A 59 -3.37 -12.31 6.51
CA PRO A 59 -2.55 -13.52 6.60
C PRO A 59 -3.02 -14.63 5.66
N LEU A 60 -4.33 -14.72 5.41
CA LEU A 60 -4.87 -15.70 4.49
C LEU A 60 -4.34 -15.50 3.06
N VAL A 61 -4.42 -14.27 2.55
CA VAL A 61 -3.94 -13.94 1.20
C VAL A 61 -2.42 -14.12 1.11
N GLY A 62 -1.68 -13.54 2.07
CA GLY A 62 -0.22 -13.60 2.09
C GLY A 62 0.32 -15.01 2.16
N THR A 63 -0.27 -15.85 3.01
CA THR A 63 0.18 -17.22 3.17
C THR A 63 0.05 -18.03 1.89
N HIS A 64 -1.08 -17.90 1.17
CA HIS A 64 -1.26 -18.60 -0.11
C HIS A 64 -0.23 -18.19 -1.16
N LEU A 65 0.10 -16.90 -1.22
CA LEU A 65 1.13 -16.42 -2.15
C LEU A 65 2.51 -16.96 -1.78
N ILE A 66 2.85 -16.95 -0.50
CA ILE A 66 4.14 -17.43 0.00
C ILE A 66 4.29 -18.95 -0.20
N GLU A 67 3.20 -19.70 -0.04
CA GLU A 67 3.22 -21.14 -0.29
C GLU A 67 3.61 -21.46 -1.74
N GLU A 68 3.15 -20.67 -2.69
CA GLU A 68 3.49 -20.87 -4.09
C GLU A 68 4.93 -20.45 -4.40
N ASN A 69 5.37 -19.30 -3.90
CA ASN A 69 6.73 -18.80 -4.07
C ASN A 69 7.21 -18.11 -2.79
N PRO A 70 8.13 -18.75 -2.03
CA PRO A 70 8.60 -18.17 -0.77
C PRO A 70 9.23 -16.79 -0.90
N ASP A 71 9.84 -16.49 -2.05
CA ASP A 71 10.53 -15.21 -2.25
C ASP A 71 9.56 -14.02 -2.24
N ILE A 72 8.27 -14.25 -2.54
CA ILE A 72 7.27 -13.19 -2.49
C ILE A 72 7.08 -12.64 -1.07
N GLY A 73 7.50 -13.39 -0.05
CA GLY A 73 7.49 -12.92 1.33
C GLY A 73 8.26 -11.63 1.53
N LEU A 74 9.22 -11.33 0.65
CA LEU A 74 9.95 -10.07 0.68
C LEU A 74 9.06 -8.88 0.31
N GLU A 75 8.06 -9.09 -0.56
CA GLU A 75 7.12 -8.06 -1.01
C GLU A 75 5.92 -7.89 -0.06
N LEU A 76 5.78 -8.78 0.91
CA LEU A 76 4.68 -8.75 1.87
C LEU A 76 5.21 -8.35 3.26
N PRO A 77 4.39 -7.72 4.10
CA PRO A 77 3.01 -7.31 3.87
C PRO A 77 2.87 -6.25 2.77
N SER A 78 1.64 -6.08 2.28
CA SER A 78 1.34 -5.05 1.29
C SER A 78 1.55 -3.66 1.88
N LYS A 79 1.85 -2.68 1.04
CA LYS A 79 2.19 -1.33 1.47
C LYS A 79 1.51 -0.30 0.59
N VAL A 80 1.12 0.80 1.20
CA VAL A 80 0.68 2.01 0.50
C VAL A 80 1.43 3.20 1.06
N LEU A 81 1.97 4.01 0.16
CA LEU A 81 2.73 5.21 0.49
C LEU A 81 1.85 6.43 0.27
N VAL A 82 1.89 7.38 1.19
CA VAL A 82 1.27 8.70 1.01
C VAL A 82 2.34 9.75 1.21
N TYR A 83 2.46 10.69 0.29
CA TYR A 83 3.35 11.82 0.48
C TYR A 83 2.76 13.10 -0.10
N GLN A 84 3.23 14.23 0.41
CA GLN A 84 2.87 15.55 -0.07
C GLN A 84 4.10 16.26 -0.62
N GLU A 85 3.99 16.77 -1.83
CA GLU A 85 5.05 17.55 -2.47
C GLU A 85 4.41 18.73 -3.18
N ASN A 86 4.87 19.96 -2.86
CA ASN A 86 4.36 21.19 -3.48
C ASN A 86 2.83 21.31 -3.41
N ASN A 87 2.25 21.02 -2.24
CA ASN A 87 0.79 21.04 -1.99
C ASN A 87 0.00 19.97 -2.76
N LEU A 88 0.67 19.04 -3.42
CA LEU A 88 0.04 17.89 -4.06
C LEU A 88 0.23 16.66 -3.20
N VAL A 89 -0.85 15.91 -3.00
CA VAL A 89 -0.85 14.68 -2.20
C VAL A 89 -1.01 13.48 -3.13
N TYR A 90 -0.14 12.49 -2.97
CA TYR A 90 -0.12 11.29 -3.80
C TYR A 90 -0.25 10.04 -2.96
N VAL A 91 -0.97 9.06 -3.49
CA VAL A 91 -1.05 7.70 -2.98
C VAL A 91 -0.32 6.79 -3.97
N VAL A 92 0.64 6.02 -3.49
CA VAL A 92 1.50 5.17 -4.33
C VAL A 92 1.55 3.76 -3.76
N HIS A 93 1.41 2.78 -4.60
CA HIS A 93 1.60 1.38 -4.22
C HIS A 93 2.11 0.58 -5.41
N ALA A 94 2.55 -0.65 -5.16
CA ALA A 94 2.92 -1.56 -6.24
C ALA A 94 1.69 -1.86 -7.11
N ASP A 95 1.92 -2.07 -8.39
CA ASP A 95 0.92 -2.69 -9.26
C ASP A 95 0.92 -4.19 -8.93
N TYR A 96 -0.02 -4.60 -8.08
CA TYR A 96 -0.03 -5.96 -7.55
C TYR A 96 -0.32 -7.03 -8.59
N ASP A 97 -0.89 -6.68 -9.74
CA ASP A 97 -1.02 -7.61 -10.86
C ASP A 97 0.34 -8.08 -11.38
N ASP A 98 1.38 -7.26 -11.26
CA ASP A 98 2.73 -7.61 -11.69
C ASP A 98 3.33 -8.77 -10.90
N LEU A 99 2.83 -9.06 -9.69
CA LEU A 99 3.33 -10.15 -8.87
C LEU A 99 3.25 -11.50 -9.59
N ARG A 100 2.21 -11.70 -10.40
CA ARG A 100 2.03 -12.95 -11.12
C ARG A 100 3.20 -13.27 -12.05
N ASN A 101 3.73 -12.26 -12.72
CA ASN A 101 4.85 -12.41 -13.63
C ASN A 101 6.20 -12.36 -12.91
N GLU A 102 6.35 -11.45 -11.96
CA GLU A 102 7.59 -11.27 -11.21
C GLU A 102 7.94 -12.52 -10.41
N PHE A 103 6.95 -13.19 -9.83
CA PHE A 103 7.13 -14.37 -8.99
C PHE A 103 6.63 -15.66 -9.62
N HIS A 104 6.33 -15.64 -10.92
CA HIS A 104 5.91 -16.82 -11.70
C HIS A 104 4.73 -17.57 -11.08
N LEU A 105 3.71 -16.81 -10.64
CA LEU A 105 2.55 -17.40 -9.97
C LEU A 105 1.58 -18.00 -10.99
N SER A 106 0.99 -19.15 -10.64
CA SER A 106 -0.02 -19.82 -11.46
C SER A 106 -1.18 -20.40 -10.65
N ARG A 107 -0.91 -20.82 -9.40
CA ARG A 107 -1.91 -21.48 -8.56
C ARG A 107 -2.63 -20.55 -7.60
N SER A 108 -2.03 -19.39 -7.30
CA SER A 108 -2.53 -18.42 -6.32
C SER A 108 -3.06 -17.14 -6.97
N LEU A 109 -3.43 -17.19 -8.26
CA LEU A 109 -3.85 -16.01 -9.01
C LEU A 109 -5.11 -15.35 -8.44
N GLU A 110 -6.02 -16.12 -7.83
CA GLU A 110 -7.20 -15.52 -7.19
C GLU A 110 -6.81 -14.56 -6.05
N PHE A 111 -5.71 -14.86 -5.34
CA PHE A 111 -5.23 -14.00 -4.26
C PHE A 111 -4.53 -12.76 -4.78
N VAL A 112 -3.82 -12.86 -5.90
CA VAL A 112 -3.29 -11.69 -6.62
C VAL A 112 -4.44 -10.80 -7.06
N ASN A 113 -5.50 -11.36 -7.63
CA ASN A 113 -6.67 -10.61 -8.08
C ASN A 113 -7.38 -9.92 -6.90
N LYS A 114 -7.51 -10.60 -5.76
CA LYS A 114 -8.10 -10.00 -4.55
C LYS A 114 -7.29 -8.81 -4.07
N LEU A 115 -5.97 -8.93 -4.06
CA LEU A 115 -5.08 -7.85 -3.62
C LEU A 115 -5.14 -6.67 -4.58
N ALA A 116 -5.07 -6.93 -5.89
CA ALA A 116 -5.15 -5.89 -6.91
C ALA A 116 -6.51 -5.14 -6.85
N SER A 117 -7.60 -5.87 -6.65
CA SER A 117 -8.93 -5.29 -6.50
C SER A 117 -9.04 -4.45 -5.23
N LEU A 118 -8.48 -4.93 -4.13
CA LEU A 118 -8.48 -4.21 -2.85
C LEU A 118 -7.80 -2.84 -2.98
N VAL A 119 -6.60 -2.80 -3.58
CA VAL A 119 -5.88 -1.53 -3.70
C VAL A 119 -6.51 -0.59 -4.73
N ALA A 120 -7.17 -1.11 -5.75
CA ALA A 120 -7.94 -0.28 -6.68
C ALA A 120 -9.10 0.40 -5.96
N ASP A 121 -9.83 -0.33 -5.12
CA ASP A 121 -10.91 0.23 -4.31
C ASP A 121 -10.37 1.22 -3.26
N LEU A 122 -9.22 0.90 -2.67
CA LEU A 122 -8.53 1.81 -1.73
C LEU A 122 -8.22 3.14 -2.40
N ASP A 123 -7.65 3.10 -3.59
CA ASP A 123 -7.32 4.31 -4.36
C ASP A 123 -8.55 5.18 -4.57
N SER A 124 -9.65 4.58 -5.00
CA SER A 124 -10.90 5.32 -5.25
C SER A 124 -11.42 5.97 -3.98
N TYR A 125 -11.44 5.24 -2.88
CA TYR A 125 -11.95 5.78 -1.60
C TYR A 125 -11.03 6.85 -1.01
N ALA A 126 -9.72 6.64 -1.07
CA ALA A 126 -8.76 7.50 -0.39
C ALA A 126 -8.46 8.80 -1.14
N THR A 127 -8.65 8.84 -2.46
CA THR A 127 -8.21 9.98 -3.28
C THR A 127 -9.37 10.81 -3.86
N HIS A 128 -10.60 10.30 -3.82
CA HIS A 128 -11.79 10.98 -4.36
C HIS A 128 -12.96 10.95 -3.39
N PRO A 129 -13.85 11.98 -3.44
CA PRO A 129 -15.05 11.97 -2.61
C PRO A 129 -16.04 10.87 -2.97
#